data_b502d09514beacd47264cbddfacfc73a
#
_entry.id   b502d09514beacd47264cbddfacfc73a
#
_cell.length_a   1.000
_cell.length_b   1.000
_cell.length_c   1.000
_cell.angle_alpha   90.00
_cell.angle_beta   90.00
_cell.angle_gamma   90.00
#
_symmetry.space_group_name_H-M   'P 1'
#
loop_
_entity.id
_entity.type
_entity.pdbx_description
1 polymer ?
#
loop_
_entity_poly.entity_id
_entity_poly.type
_entity_poly.pdbx_seq_one_letter_code
_entity_poly.pdbx_strand_id
1 'polypeptide(L)'
;LDLTGPAKVDALGVYRQLQSCKRVGIKRVILVSSLCTGKFFHPLNLFGLILIWKKIGENFLKNQNFDWTIIRPGGLKEIEKIKDENIDYSKEDTQFKGSIPRRLVAKCCIDSLSNKQSFNKTIEVTSSSENKKVSFKKAMQNI
;
A
#
# COMPACT_ATOMS: atom_id res chain seq x y z
N LEU A 1 13.42 22.69 -3.72
CA LEU A 1 12.67 21.41 -3.64
C LEU A 1 13.62 20.30 -4.06
N ASP A 2 13.90 19.31 -3.17
CA ASP A 2 14.73 18.17 -3.58
C ASP A 2 13.86 17.18 -4.39
N LEU A 3 13.89 17.31 -5.71
CA LEU A 3 13.17 16.43 -6.63
C LEU A 3 13.71 14.98 -6.63
N THR A 4 14.89 14.76 -6.03
CA THR A 4 15.50 13.42 -5.92
C THR A 4 15.07 12.69 -4.64
N GLY A 5 14.42 13.39 -3.70
CA GLY A 5 13.93 12.82 -2.44
C GLY A 5 13.06 11.57 -2.62
N PRO A 6 12.01 11.61 -3.45
CA PRO A 6 11.17 10.43 -3.70
C PRO A 6 11.94 9.25 -4.30
N ALA A 7 12.88 9.49 -5.22
CA ALA A 7 13.72 8.42 -5.77
C ALA A 7 14.58 7.75 -4.69
N LYS A 8 15.16 8.57 -3.78
CA LYS A 8 16.00 8.06 -2.68
C LYS A 8 15.21 7.28 -1.65
N VAL A 9 13.97 7.68 -1.35
CA VAL A 9 13.12 7.07 -0.31
C VAL A 9 12.27 5.95 -0.86
N ASP A 10 11.46 6.24 -1.88
CA ASP A 10 10.42 5.33 -2.36
C ASP A 10 10.95 4.23 -3.30
N ALA A 11 12.12 4.41 -3.92
CA ALA A 11 12.76 3.38 -4.74
C ALA A 11 14.01 2.82 -4.06
N LEU A 12 15.07 3.61 -3.94
CA LEU A 12 16.35 3.14 -3.42
C LEU A 12 16.29 2.76 -1.93
N GLY A 13 15.48 3.51 -1.13
CA GLY A 13 15.23 3.19 0.28
C GLY A 13 14.55 1.84 0.42
N VAL A 14 13.49 1.57 -0.35
CA VAL A 14 12.81 0.27 -0.37
C VAL A 14 13.78 -0.84 -0.76
N TYR A 15 14.55 -0.66 -1.83
CA TYR A 15 15.55 -1.64 -2.25
C TYR A 15 16.54 -1.99 -1.11
N ARG A 16 17.12 -0.98 -0.45
CA ARG A 16 18.08 -1.16 0.67
C ARG A 16 17.44 -1.89 1.85
N GLN A 17 16.19 -1.56 2.20
CA GLN A 17 15.45 -2.24 3.26
C GLN A 17 15.25 -3.73 2.91
N LEU A 18 14.85 -4.03 1.67
CA LEU A 18 14.66 -5.41 1.22
C LEU A 18 15.97 -6.22 1.27
N GLN A 19 17.11 -5.61 0.88
CA GLN A 19 18.41 -6.26 1.02
C GLN A 19 18.76 -6.54 2.50
N SER A 20 18.41 -5.64 3.40
CA SER A 20 18.61 -5.83 4.84
C SER A 20 17.70 -6.94 5.39
N CYS A 21 16.41 -6.95 5.02
CA CYS A 21 15.48 -8.01 5.37
C CYS A 21 16.01 -9.39 4.93
N LYS A 22 16.54 -9.48 3.71
CA LYS A 22 17.10 -10.71 3.15
C LYS A 22 18.29 -11.21 3.95
N ARG A 23 19.21 -10.30 4.33
CA ARG A 23 20.41 -10.66 5.13
C ARG A 23 20.09 -11.24 6.51
N VAL A 24 19.00 -10.77 7.14
CA VAL A 24 18.60 -11.23 8.47
C VAL A 24 17.49 -12.29 8.44
N GLY A 25 17.17 -12.82 7.26
CA GLY A 25 16.22 -13.94 7.11
C GLY A 25 14.75 -13.60 7.27
N ILE A 26 14.37 -12.32 7.22
CA ILE A 26 12.96 -11.91 7.18
C ILE A 26 12.33 -12.37 5.87
N LYS A 27 11.19 -13.05 5.96
CA LYS A 27 10.46 -13.55 4.78
C LYS A 27 9.16 -12.80 4.53
N ARG A 28 8.52 -12.27 5.56
CA ARG A 28 7.23 -11.54 5.45
C ARG A 28 7.46 -10.04 5.38
N VAL A 29 7.00 -9.40 4.29
CA VAL A 29 7.15 -7.95 4.07
C VAL A 29 5.81 -7.35 3.70
N ILE A 30 5.45 -6.24 4.35
CA ILE A 30 4.30 -5.43 3.98
C ILE A 30 4.80 -4.05 3.57
N LEU A 31 4.50 -3.65 2.35
CA LEU A 31 4.86 -2.35 1.80
C LEU A 31 3.62 -1.45 1.72
N VAL A 32 3.68 -0.28 2.34
CA VAL A 32 2.65 0.74 2.16
C VAL A 32 3.06 1.64 0.99
N SER A 33 2.25 1.61 -0.06
CA SER A 33 2.42 2.39 -1.28
C SER A 33 1.34 3.47 -1.39
N SER A 34 0.74 3.68 -2.55
CA SER A 34 -0.34 4.63 -2.78
C SER A 34 -1.25 4.17 -3.91
N LEU A 35 -2.51 4.60 -3.89
CA LEU A 35 -3.36 4.51 -5.08
C LEU A 35 -2.71 5.22 -6.27
N CYS A 36 -3.10 4.84 -7.47
CA CYS A 36 -2.65 5.43 -8.73
C CYS A 36 -1.16 5.26 -9.06
N THR A 37 -0.41 4.39 -8.37
CA THR A 37 1.00 4.11 -8.69
C THR A 37 1.21 3.55 -10.10
N GLY A 38 0.15 3.02 -10.75
CA GLY A 38 0.18 2.61 -12.16
C GLY A 38 -0.06 3.72 -13.18
N LYS A 39 -0.38 4.96 -12.74
CA LYS A 39 -0.76 6.06 -13.66
C LYS A 39 0.35 7.08 -13.84
N PHE A 40 1.03 7.05 -14.99
CA PHE A 40 2.09 7.99 -15.35
C PHE A 40 1.66 9.45 -15.41
N PHE A 41 0.47 9.74 -15.92
CA PHE A 41 -0.05 11.10 -16.11
C PHE A 41 -0.85 11.64 -14.92
N HIS A 42 -0.66 11.08 -13.72
CA HIS A 42 -1.33 11.58 -12.53
C HIS A 42 -0.69 12.88 -12.03
N PRO A 43 -1.48 13.91 -11.59
CA PRO A 43 -0.95 15.21 -11.13
C PRO A 43 0.10 15.10 -10.02
N LEU A 44 0.04 14.08 -9.16
CA LEU A 44 1.05 13.85 -8.12
C LEU A 44 2.45 13.59 -8.67
N ASN A 45 2.59 13.18 -9.94
CA ASN A 45 3.89 13.01 -10.57
C ASN A 45 4.58 14.35 -10.90
N LEU A 46 3.87 15.47 -10.91
CA LEU A 46 4.45 16.81 -11.02
C LEU A 46 5.34 17.16 -9.81
N PHE A 47 5.17 16.49 -8.69
CA PHE A 47 5.99 16.65 -7.48
C PHE A 47 7.14 15.65 -7.39
N GLY A 48 7.93 15.49 -8.45
CA GLY A 48 9.13 14.65 -8.44
C GLY A 48 8.86 13.18 -8.74
N LEU A 49 7.84 12.88 -9.56
CA LEU A 49 7.54 11.53 -10.06
C LEU A 49 7.26 10.52 -8.91
N ILE A 50 6.64 10.96 -7.84
CA ILE A 50 6.44 10.16 -6.60
C ILE A 50 5.81 8.80 -6.89
N LEU A 51 4.76 8.76 -7.72
CA LEU A 51 4.06 7.51 -8.03
C LEU A 51 4.92 6.56 -8.86
N ILE A 52 5.81 7.09 -9.71
CA ILE A 52 6.76 6.31 -10.49
C ILE A 52 7.77 5.63 -9.57
N TRP A 53 8.35 6.39 -8.64
CA TRP A 53 9.33 5.84 -7.69
C TRP A 53 8.70 4.82 -6.75
N LYS A 54 7.45 5.04 -6.31
CA LYS A 54 6.69 4.03 -5.56
C LYS A 54 6.47 2.76 -6.38
N LYS A 55 6.12 2.87 -7.66
CA LYS A 55 5.96 1.70 -8.53
C LYS A 55 7.27 0.93 -8.71
N ILE A 56 8.39 1.63 -8.81
CA ILE A 56 9.72 1.00 -8.86
C ILE A 56 10.01 0.25 -7.55
N GLY A 57 9.70 0.85 -6.39
CA GLY A 57 9.82 0.20 -5.09
C GLY A 57 8.95 -1.05 -4.96
N GLU A 58 7.69 -1.00 -5.43
CA GLU A 58 6.81 -2.16 -5.50
C GLU A 58 7.41 -3.29 -6.37
N ASN A 59 7.96 -2.93 -7.54
CA ASN A 59 8.57 -3.89 -8.44
C ASN A 59 9.82 -4.54 -7.83
N PHE A 60 10.61 -3.79 -7.06
CA PHE A 60 11.73 -4.38 -6.32
C PHE A 60 11.23 -5.45 -5.34
N LEU A 61 10.13 -5.21 -4.62
CA LEU A 61 9.56 -6.18 -3.70
C LEU A 61 8.99 -7.39 -4.45
N LYS A 62 8.20 -7.18 -5.50
CA LYS A 62 7.56 -8.24 -6.29
C LYS A 62 8.59 -9.20 -6.92
N ASN A 63 9.77 -8.70 -7.27
CA ASN A 63 10.85 -9.49 -7.89
C ASN A 63 11.79 -10.17 -6.88
N GLN A 64 11.50 -10.08 -5.58
CA GLN A 64 12.26 -10.77 -4.54
C GLN A 64 11.47 -11.98 -4.00
N ASN A 65 12.19 -12.92 -3.42
CA ASN A 65 11.58 -14.11 -2.79
C ASN A 65 11.13 -13.80 -1.36
N PHE A 66 10.07 -12.97 -1.24
CA PHE A 66 9.38 -12.68 0.01
C PHE A 66 7.92 -13.10 -0.06
N ASP A 67 7.34 -13.45 1.08
CA ASP A 67 5.89 -13.45 1.26
C ASP A 67 5.45 -11.99 1.42
N TRP A 68 5.13 -11.30 0.34
CA TRP A 68 4.86 -9.88 0.37
C TRP A 68 3.36 -9.54 0.33
N THR A 69 3.00 -8.36 0.82
CA THR A 69 1.73 -7.69 0.54
C THR A 69 2.01 -6.21 0.31
N ILE A 70 1.44 -5.65 -0.74
CA ILE A 70 1.49 -4.21 -1.01
C ILE A 70 0.11 -3.64 -0.68
N ILE A 71 0.08 -2.63 0.18
CA ILE A 71 -1.14 -1.89 0.52
C ILE A 71 -1.04 -0.54 -0.15
N ARG A 72 -2.02 -0.21 -1.00
CA ARG A 72 -2.14 1.08 -1.68
C ARG A 72 -3.33 1.86 -1.10
N PRO A 73 -3.11 2.69 -0.09
CA PRO A 73 -4.16 3.52 0.46
C PRO A 73 -4.55 4.66 -0.47
N GLY A 74 -5.81 5.08 -0.37
CA GLY A 74 -6.29 6.36 -0.88
C GLY A 74 -5.69 7.55 -0.13
N GLY A 75 -6.23 8.75 -0.34
CA GLY A 75 -5.79 9.95 0.36
C GLY A 75 -5.82 9.75 1.87
N LEU A 76 -4.66 9.93 2.52
CA LEU A 76 -4.57 9.76 3.96
C LEU A 76 -5.23 10.93 4.68
N LYS A 77 -6.09 10.61 5.64
CA LYS A 77 -6.74 11.62 6.49
C LYS A 77 -6.47 11.37 7.96
N GLU A 78 -6.35 12.47 8.72
CA GLU A 78 -6.32 12.46 10.16
C GLU A 78 -7.74 12.73 10.66
N ILE A 79 -8.29 11.83 11.44
CA ILE A 79 -9.62 11.97 12.03
C ILE A 79 -9.46 11.78 13.53
N GLU A 80 -9.62 12.88 14.27
CA GLU A 80 -9.58 12.85 15.73
C GLU A 80 -10.86 12.22 16.32
N LYS A 81 -12.01 12.45 15.70
CA LYS A 81 -13.31 11.84 16.10
C LYS A 81 -13.77 10.89 14.99
N ILE A 82 -13.75 9.63 15.30
CA ILE A 82 -14.02 8.55 14.38
C ILE A 82 -15.52 8.38 14.21
N LYS A 83 -16.05 8.71 13.05
CA LYS A 83 -17.20 7.98 12.51
C LYS A 83 -16.73 6.59 12.15
N ASP A 84 -17.50 5.56 12.47
CA ASP A 84 -17.19 4.18 12.11
C ASP A 84 -17.15 4.05 10.59
N GLU A 85 -15.95 4.22 10.02
CA GLU A 85 -15.74 3.97 8.59
C GLU A 85 -15.35 2.51 8.37
N ASN A 86 -15.97 1.90 7.39
CA ASN A 86 -15.64 0.57 6.95
C ASN A 86 -14.70 0.62 5.73
N ILE A 87 -13.72 -0.29 5.72
CA ILE A 87 -12.72 -0.36 4.67
C ILE A 87 -13.34 -1.02 3.43
N ASP A 88 -13.10 -0.41 2.28
CA ASP A 88 -13.28 -1.01 0.97
C ASP A 88 -11.95 -1.56 0.47
N TYR A 89 -11.94 -2.83 0.09
CA TYR A 89 -10.77 -3.55 -0.38
C TYR A 89 -10.95 -3.86 -1.87
N SER A 90 -9.99 -3.46 -2.69
CA SER A 90 -10.04 -3.61 -4.14
C SER A 90 -8.76 -4.24 -4.67
N LYS A 91 -8.85 -4.82 -5.88
CA LYS A 91 -7.70 -5.36 -6.62
C LYS A 91 -6.78 -4.24 -7.10
N GLU A 92 -5.55 -4.61 -7.43
CA GLU A 92 -4.57 -3.71 -8.05
C GLU A 92 -5.16 -3.00 -9.28
N ASP A 93 -4.95 -1.68 -9.32
CA ASP A 93 -5.32 -0.78 -10.43
C ASP A 93 -6.84 -0.69 -10.73
N THR A 94 -7.69 -0.97 -9.74
CA THR A 94 -9.16 -0.88 -9.87
C THR A 94 -9.77 0.29 -9.12
N GLN A 95 -9.08 0.83 -8.10
CA GLN A 95 -9.56 1.97 -7.29
C GLN A 95 -8.77 3.24 -7.65
N PHE A 96 -9.48 4.33 -7.95
CA PHE A 96 -8.83 5.57 -8.40
C PHE A 96 -9.15 6.79 -7.54
N LYS A 97 -10.11 6.67 -6.63
CA LYS A 97 -10.58 7.76 -5.78
C LYS A 97 -10.88 7.24 -4.39
N GLY A 98 -10.85 8.14 -3.42
CA GLY A 98 -11.21 7.85 -2.04
C GLY A 98 -10.09 8.22 -1.08
N SER A 99 -10.41 8.11 0.19
CA SER A 99 -9.50 8.42 1.30
C SER A 99 -9.67 7.37 2.40
N ILE A 100 -8.71 7.33 3.32
CA ILE A 100 -8.71 6.38 4.43
C ILE A 100 -7.96 6.97 5.63
N PRO A 101 -8.44 6.82 6.86
CA PRO A 101 -7.68 7.16 8.06
C PRO A 101 -6.41 6.31 8.20
N ARG A 102 -5.30 6.94 8.62
CA ARG A 102 -4.02 6.24 8.83
C ARG A 102 -4.13 5.03 9.75
N ARG A 103 -4.98 5.09 10.78
CA ARG A 103 -5.23 3.95 11.69
C ARG A 103 -5.83 2.74 10.99
N LEU A 104 -6.70 2.95 9.98
CA LEU A 104 -7.27 1.83 9.21
C LEU A 104 -6.24 1.23 8.25
N VAL A 105 -5.32 2.04 7.72
CA VAL A 105 -4.16 1.52 6.97
C VAL A 105 -3.28 0.66 7.88
N ALA A 106 -2.97 1.12 9.08
CA ALA A 106 -2.22 0.35 10.07
C ALA A 106 -2.93 -0.97 10.41
N LYS A 107 -4.26 -0.94 10.57
CA LYS A 107 -5.06 -2.15 10.75
C LYS A 107 -4.91 -3.13 9.58
N CYS A 108 -4.97 -2.65 8.33
CA CYS A 108 -4.74 -3.50 7.15
C CYS A 108 -3.34 -4.15 7.17
N CYS A 109 -2.31 -3.41 7.59
CA CYS A 109 -0.97 -3.95 7.74
C CYS A 109 -0.93 -5.10 8.76
N ILE A 110 -1.53 -4.89 9.94
CA ILE A 110 -1.58 -5.91 11.01
C ILE A 110 -2.37 -7.14 10.55
N ASP A 111 -3.55 -6.95 9.97
CA ASP A 111 -4.38 -8.03 9.46
C ASP A 111 -3.67 -8.84 8.36
N SER A 112 -2.80 -8.18 7.57
CA SER A 112 -2.00 -8.83 6.51
C SER A 112 -0.87 -9.70 7.06
N LEU A 113 -0.32 -9.39 8.24
CA LEU A 113 0.86 -10.10 8.78
C LEU A 113 0.64 -11.61 8.90
N SER A 114 -0.51 -12.01 9.42
CA SER A 114 -0.84 -13.41 9.71
C SER A 114 -1.76 -14.07 8.67
N ASN A 115 -2.34 -13.30 7.76
CA ASN A 115 -3.30 -13.83 6.79
C ASN A 115 -2.60 -14.24 5.49
N LYS A 116 -2.39 -15.55 5.32
CA LYS A 116 -1.75 -16.11 4.11
C LYS A 116 -2.49 -15.79 2.80
N GLN A 117 -3.79 -15.52 2.84
CA GLN A 117 -4.56 -15.13 1.65
C GLN A 117 -4.18 -13.74 1.11
N SER A 118 -3.47 -12.93 1.90
CA SER A 118 -2.93 -11.64 1.45
C SER A 118 -1.51 -11.74 0.85
N PHE A 119 -0.89 -12.94 0.89
CA PHE A 119 0.46 -13.12 0.36
C PHE A 119 0.48 -12.95 -1.15
N ASN A 120 1.51 -12.25 -1.64
CA ASN A 120 1.74 -11.95 -3.04
C ASN A 120 0.57 -11.18 -3.70
N LYS A 121 -0.08 -10.31 -2.92
CA LYS A 121 -1.18 -9.47 -3.39
C LYS A 121 -0.88 -7.99 -3.20
N THR A 122 -1.33 -7.20 -4.18
CA THR A 122 -1.48 -5.75 -4.07
C THR A 122 -2.94 -5.46 -3.75
N ILE A 123 -3.19 -4.73 -2.66
CA ILE A 123 -4.52 -4.45 -2.13
C ILE A 123 -4.70 -2.93 -2.09
N GLU A 124 -5.69 -2.43 -2.78
CA GLU A 124 -6.09 -1.02 -2.73
C GLU A 124 -7.12 -0.83 -1.63
N VAL A 125 -6.97 0.22 -0.81
CA VAL A 125 -7.82 0.44 0.36
C VAL A 125 -8.29 1.89 0.45
N THR A 126 -9.60 2.04 0.56
CA THR A 126 -10.29 3.28 0.91
C THR A 126 -11.27 3.01 2.04
N SER A 127 -11.97 4.03 2.55
CA SER A 127 -13.00 3.82 3.56
C SER A 127 -14.14 4.83 3.46
N SER A 128 -15.32 4.40 3.87
CA SER A 128 -16.51 5.25 3.98
C SER A 128 -17.42 4.72 5.09
N SER A 129 -18.21 5.61 5.68
CA SER A 129 -19.30 5.24 6.60
C SER A 129 -20.45 4.50 5.92
N GLU A 130 -20.56 4.64 4.59
CA GLU A 130 -21.59 4.00 3.79
C GLU A 130 -21.24 2.57 3.37
N ASN A 131 -19.95 2.21 3.46
CA ASN A 131 -19.50 0.89 3.10
C ASN A 131 -20.03 -0.17 4.08
N LYS A 132 -20.36 -1.35 3.57
CA LYS A 132 -20.67 -2.50 4.42
C LYS A 132 -19.39 -3.00 5.11
N LYS A 133 -19.53 -3.39 6.38
CA LYS A 133 -18.43 -4.01 7.13
C LYS A 133 -18.08 -5.38 6.55
N VAL A 134 -16.86 -5.51 6.04
CA VAL A 134 -16.33 -6.77 5.52
C VAL A 134 -15.08 -7.12 6.32
N SER A 135 -14.98 -8.38 6.77
CA SER A 135 -13.74 -8.82 7.43
C SER A 135 -12.60 -8.92 6.42
N PHE A 136 -11.37 -8.62 6.87
CA PHE A 136 -10.18 -8.71 6.02
C PHE A 136 -10.05 -10.08 5.36
N LYS A 137 -10.26 -11.17 6.12
CA LYS A 137 -10.20 -12.54 5.59
C LYS A 137 -11.19 -12.77 4.44
N LYS A 138 -12.44 -12.31 4.59
CA LYS A 138 -13.47 -12.44 3.54
C LYS A 138 -13.13 -11.60 2.31
N ALA A 139 -12.60 -10.39 2.51
CA ALA A 139 -12.16 -9.54 1.41
C ALA A 139 -11.04 -10.20 0.60
N MET A 140 -10.07 -10.83 1.26
CA MET A 140 -8.93 -11.49 0.59
C MET A 140 -9.32 -12.72 -0.24
N GLN A 141 -10.49 -13.28 -0.04
CA GLN A 141 -11.02 -14.38 -0.88
C GLN A 141 -11.53 -13.88 -2.24
N ASN A 142 -11.86 -12.59 -2.33
CA ASN A 142 -12.46 -11.98 -3.52
C ASN A 142 -11.48 -11.12 -4.33
N ILE A 143 -10.25 -10.93 -3.83
CA ILE A 143 -9.18 -10.12 -4.44
C ILE A 143 -8.12 -10.99 -5.10
#